data_beb83c5537b13599b6598da1a69f5620
#
_entry.id   beb83c5537b13599b6598da1a69f5620
#
_cell.length_a   1.000
_cell.length_b   1.000
_cell.length_c   1.000
_cell.angle_alpha   90.00
_cell.angle_beta   90.00
_cell.angle_gamma   90.00
#
_symmetry.space_group_name_H-M   'P 1'
#
loop_
_entity.id
_entity.type
_entity.pdbx_description
1 polymer ?
#
loop_
_entity_poly.entity_id
_entity_poly.type
_entity_poly.pdbx_seq_one_letter_code
_entity_poly.pdbx_strand_id
1 'polypeptide(L)'
;MDLNEISADIVDAALGIHKKFGPGLLESVYELVLVSELKRRGHEVKSQVPISFEYNGKTIENAFRIDVLVDNAVVVELKSTETFAPVHAKQLKTYLVLTGYSLGLLLNFGMAYMKDGIKRVVNGEVPDLHALRASVAPCENERAGEGAGCSHGGTETRRGGAK
;
A
#
# COMPACT_ATOMS: atom_id res chain seq x y z
N MET A 1 0.21 19.70 -2.59
CA MET A 1 0.69 18.44 -1.97
C MET A 1 1.63 17.78 -2.95
N ASP A 2 2.78 17.30 -2.49
CA ASP A 2 3.74 16.60 -3.35
C ASP A 2 3.22 15.19 -3.70
N LEU A 3 3.64 14.65 -4.86
CA LEU A 3 3.25 13.31 -5.31
C LEU A 3 3.59 12.21 -4.29
N ASN A 4 4.68 12.40 -3.55
CA ASN A 4 5.08 11.46 -2.50
C ASN A 4 4.15 11.52 -1.29
N GLU A 5 3.72 12.71 -0.87
CA GLU A 5 2.75 12.90 0.21
C GLU A 5 1.41 12.26 -0.16
N ILE A 6 0.88 12.54 -1.35
CA ILE A 6 -0.36 11.93 -1.84
C ILE A 6 -0.25 10.41 -1.86
N SER A 7 0.86 9.88 -2.41
CA SER A 7 1.05 8.43 -2.49
C SER A 7 1.21 7.78 -1.10
N ALA A 8 1.83 8.44 -0.14
CA ALA A 8 1.97 7.97 1.23
C ALA A 8 0.59 7.89 1.92
N ASP A 9 -0.25 8.90 1.75
CA ASP A 9 -1.61 8.91 2.30
C ASP A 9 -2.51 7.81 1.70
N ILE A 10 -2.36 7.56 0.39
CA ILE A 10 -3.07 6.45 -0.27
C ILE A 10 -2.62 5.10 0.30
N VAL A 11 -1.32 4.90 0.45
CA VAL A 11 -0.74 3.67 1.02
C VAL A 11 -1.21 3.46 2.45
N ASP A 12 -1.18 4.50 3.28
CA ASP A 12 -1.63 4.42 4.68
C ASP A 12 -3.13 4.11 4.76
N ALA A 13 -3.95 4.73 3.91
CA ALA A 13 -5.37 4.41 3.80
C ALA A 13 -5.59 2.92 3.44
N ALA A 14 -4.86 2.42 2.44
CA ALA A 14 -4.95 1.03 2.00
C ALA A 14 -4.55 0.04 3.11
N LEU A 15 -3.46 0.33 3.84
CA LEU A 15 -3.02 -0.46 4.99
C LEU A 15 -4.08 -0.49 6.09
N GLY A 16 -4.67 0.66 6.42
CA GLY A 16 -5.74 0.76 7.41
C GLY A 16 -7.00 -0.04 7.02
N ILE A 17 -7.40 0.05 5.76
CA ILE A 17 -8.54 -0.70 5.21
C ILE A 17 -8.28 -2.21 5.29
N HIS A 18 -7.11 -2.65 4.83
CA HIS A 18 -6.75 -4.06 4.84
C HIS A 18 -6.63 -4.61 6.26
N LYS A 19 -6.07 -3.83 7.21
CA LYS A 19 -6.01 -4.20 8.63
C LYS A 19 -7.41 -4.39 9.22
N LYS A 20 -8.39 -3.61 8.77
CA LYS A 20 -9.76 -3.63 9.31
C LYS A 20 -10.59 -4.77 8.72
N PHE A 21 -10.48 -5.02 7.41
CA PHE A 21 -11.36 -5.95 6.70
C PHE A 21 -10.68 -7.23 6.24
N GLY A 22 -9.34 -7.27 6.21
CA GLY A 22 -8.56 -8.38 5.65
C GLY A 22 -8.69 -8.51 4.14
N PRO A 23 -8.16 -9.58 3.54
CA PRO A 23 -8.43 -9.97 2.17
C PRO A 23 -9.80 -10.67 2.07
N GLY A 24 -10.51 -10.54 0.94
CA GLY A 24 -11.72 -11.32 0.66
C GLY A 24 -12.95 -10.50 0.35
N LEU A 25 -12.90 -9.18 0.37
CA LEU A 25 -13.98 -8.38 -0.20
C LEU A 25 -13.82 -8.27 -1.73
N LEU A 26 -14.89 -7.95 -2.40
CA LEU A 26 -14.89 -7.66 -3.83
C LEU A 26 -14.07 -6.40 -4.10
N GLU A 27 -13.40 -6.35 -5.25
CA GLU A 27 -12.59 -5.21 -5.70
C GLU A 27 -13.39 -3.89 -5.66
N SER A 28 -14.64 -3.92 -6.13
CA SER A 28 -15.54 -2.75 -6.09
C SER A 28 -15.84 -2.26 -4.68
N VAL A 29 -15.86 -3.14 -3.68
CA VAL A 29 -16.08 -2.75 -2.28
C VAL A 29 -14.83 -2.06 -1.72
N TYR A 30 -13.63 -2.59 -2.02
CA TYR A 30 -12.38 -1.92 -1.65
C TYR A 30 -12.27 -0.54 -2.29
N GLU A 31 -12.66 -0.41 -3.56
CA GLU A 31 -12.69 0.89 -4.26
C GLU A 31 -13.56 1.89 -3.52
N LEU A 32 -14.81 1.54 -3.21
CA LEU A 32 -15.75 2.42 -2.50
C LEU A 32 -15.21 2.85 -1.14
N VAL A 33 -14.62 1.91 -0.38
CA VAL A 33 -14.07 2.21 0.94
C VAL A 33 -12.85 3.10 0.84
N LEU A 34 -11.94 2.83 -0.13
CA LEU A 34 -10.74 3.64 -0.36
C LEU A 34 -11.12 5.07 -0.78
N VAL A 35 -12.03 5.22 -1.72
CA VAL A 35 -12.54 6.53 -2.16
C VAL A 35 -13.13 7.31 -0.99
N SER A 36 -13.94 6.66 -0.16
CA SER A 36 -14.54 7.28 1.03
C SER A 36 -13.48 7.74 2.04
N GLU A 37 -12.48 6.91 2.31
CA GLU A 37 -11.41 7.21 3.25
C GLU A 37 -10.52 8.36 2.76
N LEU A 38 -10.13 8.36 1.48
CA LEU A 38 -9.31 9.42 0.89
C LEU A 38 -10.05 10.76 0.86
N LYS A 39 -11.35 10.77 0.54
CA LYS A 39 -12.18 11.98 0.64
C LYS A 39 -12.27 12.51 2.08
N ARG A 40 -12.38 11.61 3.06
CA ARG A 40 -12.37 11.99 4.48
C ARG A 40 -11.04 12.61 4.92
N ARG A 41 -9.94 12.22 4.28
CA ARG A 41 -8.59 12.81 4.48
C ARG A 41 -8.39 14.13 3.75
N GLY A 42 -9.35 14.57 2.94
CA GLY A 42 -9.34 15.86 2.25
C GLY A 42 -8.83 15.81 0.81
N HIS A 43 -8.63 14.63 0.22
CA HIS A 43 -8.24 14.50 -1.18
C HIS A 43 -9.43 14.71 -2.14
N GLU A 44 -9.14 15.27 -3.31
CA GLU A 44 -10.03 15.22 -4.46
C GLU A 44 -9.93 13.83 -5.09
N VAL A 45 -11.02 13.06 -5.08
CA VAL A 45 -11.00 11.67 -5.57
C VAL A 45 -12.07 11.47 -6.63
N LYS A 46 -11.63 11.02 -7.80
CA LYS A 46 -12.49 10.60 -8.92
C LYS A 46 -12.36 9.09 -9.08
N SER A 47 -13.48 8.40 -9.25
CA SER A 47 -13.51 6.95 -9.50
C SER A 47 -14.00 6.64 -10.89
N GLN A 48 -13.55 5.52 -11.45
CA GLN A 48 -13.98 4.99 -12.74
C GLN A 48 -13.86 6.03 -13.87
N VAL A 49 -12.67 6.68 -13.96
CA VAL A 49 -12.42 7.76 -14.92
C VAL A 49 -12.16 7.18 -16.31
N PRO A 50 -13.05 7.42 -17.29
CA PRO A 50 -12.83 6.96 -18.65
C PRO A 50 -11.71 7.78 -19.32
N ILE A 51 -10.81 7.08 -20.03
CA ILE A 51 -9.68 7.68 -20.74
C ILE A 51 -9.79 7.36 -22.23
N SER A 52 -9.64 8.40 -23.01
CA SER A 52 -9.55 8.34 -24.47
C SER A 52 -8.14 8.76 -24.92
N PHE A 53 -7.68 8.24 -26.06
CA PHE A 53 -6.40 8.66 -26.64
C PHE A 53 -6.48 8.74 -28.15
N GLU A 54 -5.55 9.49 -28.75
CA GLU A 54 -5.46 9.62 -30.21
C GLU A 54 -4.48 8.60 -30.81
N TYR A 55 -4.88 8.02 -31.93
CA TYR A 55 -4.02 7.19 -32.76
C TYR A 55 -4.26 7.47 -34.24
N ASN A 56 -3.22 7.89 -34.97
CA ASN A 56 -3.27 8.23 -36.39
C ASN A 56 -4.43 9.20 -36.75
N GLY A 57 -4.63 10.26 -35.94
CA GLY A 57 -5.67 11.26 -36.15
C GLY A 57 -7.10 10.77 -35.84
N LYS A 58 -7.23 9.59 -35.22
CA LYS A 58 -8.51 9.08 -34.74
C LYS A 58 -8.52 9.03 -33.22
N THR A 59 -9.56 9.61 -32.61
CA THR A 59 -9.79 9.47 -31.19
C THR A 59 -10.40 8.11 -30.90
N ILE A 60 -9.75 7.35 -30.02
CA ILE A 60 -10.29 6.09 -29.46
C ILE A 60 -10.92 6.46 -28.13
N GLU A 61 -12.24 6.57 -28.13
CA GLU A 61 -13.00 6.97 -26.94
C GLU A 61 -13.15 5.81 -25.95
N ASN A 62 -13.10 6.13 -24.63
CA ASN A 62 -13.29 5.16 -23.54
C ASN A 62 -12.42 3.92 -23.69
N ALA A 63 -11.18 4.08 -24.15
CA ALA A 63 -10.28 2.99 -24.45
C ALA A 63 -9.93 2.16 -23.22
N PHE A 64 -9.87 2.81 -22.06
CA PHE A 64 -9.69 2.18 -20.77
C PHE A 64 -10.29 3.07 -19.66
N ARG A 65 -10.26 2.57 -18.42
CA ARG A 65 -10.82 3.25 -17.27
C ARG A 65 -9.86 3.16 -16.11
N ILE A 66 -9.56 4.29 -15.49
CA ILE A 66 -8.79 4.37 -14.25
C ILE A 66 -9.74 4.09 -13.09
N ASP A 67 -9.40 3.16 -12.19
CA ASP A 67 -10.24 2.85 -11.04
C ASP A 67 -10.38 4.05 -10.12
N VAL A 68 -9.25 4.63 -9.67
CA VAL A 68 -9.25 5.82 -8.81
C VAL A 68 -8.17 6.79 -9.24
N LEU A 69 -8.53 8.07 -9.35
CA LEU A 69 -7.60 9.18 -9.59
C LEU A 69 -7.66 10.13 -8.39
N VAL A 70 -6.50 10.33 -7.75
CA VAL A 70 -6.38 11.15 -6.54
C VAL A 70 -5.66 12.46 -6.86
N ASP A 71 -6.25 13.59 -6.45
CA ASP A 71 -5.77 14.97 -6.63
C ASP A 71 -5.38 15.30 -8.07
N ASN A 72 -5.99 14.61 -9.02
CA ASN A 72 -5.66 14.72 -10.45
C ASN A 72 -4.16 14.49 -10.73
N ALA A 73 -3.49 13.68 -9.93
CA ALA A 73 -2.04 13.52 -9.92
C ALA A 73 -1.57 12.06 -9.79
N VAL A 74 -2.25 11.24 -9.01
CA VAL A 74 -1.88 9.83 -8.75
C VAL A 74 -2.97 8.89 -9.25
N VAL A 75 -2.58 7.99 -10.15
CA VAL A 75 -3.44 6.92 -10.67
C VAL A 75 -3.38 5.73 -9.73
N VAL A 76 -4.52 5.20 -9.32
CA VAL A 76 -4.61 4.01 -8.49
C VAL A 76 -5.39 2.94 -9.24
N GLU A 77 -4.79 1.78 -9.38
CA GLU A 77 -5.39 0.55 -9.92
C GLU A 77 -5.58 -0.44 -8.79
N LEU A 78 -6.79 -0.95 -8.62
CA LEU A 78 -7.12 -1.90 -7.57
C LEU A 78 -7.17 -3.33 -8.11
N LYS A 79 -6.81 -4.26 -7.25
CA LYS A 79 -6.97 -5.70 -7.47
C LYS A 79 -7.39 -6.38 -6.16
N SER A 80 -8.11 -7.49 -6.31
CA SER A 80 -8.48 -8.37 -5.19
C SER A 80 -8.21 -9.82 -5.61
N THR A 81 -6.92 -10.13 -5.81
CA THR A 81 -6.44 -11.43 -6.29
C THR A 81 -5.38 -11.99 -5.36
N GLU A 82 -5.24 -13.31 -5.29
CA GLU A 82 -4.26 -13.95 -4.41
C GLU A 82 -2.81 -13.58 -4.74
N THR A 83 -2.52 -13.27 -6.00
CA THR A 83 -1.17 -12.91 -6.46
C THR A 83 -1.22 -11.81 -7.51
N PHE A 84 -0.11 -11.08 -7.65
CA PHE A 84 0.06 -10.17 -8.77
C PHE A 84 0.37 -10.92 -10.07
N ALA A 85 -0.40 -10.66 -11.11
CA ALA A 85 0.02 -11.01 -12.47
C ALA A 85 0.96 -9.92 -13.03
N PRO A 86 2.03 -10.28 -13.77
CA PRO A 86 2.94 -9.30 -14.38
C PRO A 86 2.24 -8.30 -15.30
N VAL A 87 1.10 -8.67 -15.87
CA VAL A 87 0.29 -7.82 -16.75
C VAL A 87 -0.28 -6.60 -16.02
N HIS A 88 -0.58 -6.68 -14.74
CA HIS A 88 -1.20 -5.57 -13.99
C HIS A 88 -0.27 -4.34 -13.93
N ALA A 89 1.02 -4.55 -13.64
CA ALA A 89 1.98 -3.45 -13.61
C ALA A 89 2.24 -2.88 -15.01
N LYS A 90 2.25 -3.73 -16.06
CA LYS A 90 2.39 -3.29 -17.45
C LYS A 90 1.18 -2.46 -17.90
N GLN A 91 -0.02 -2.87 -17.52
CA GLN A 91 -1.26 -2.15 -17.79
C GLN A 91 -1.23 -0.76 -17.17
N LEU A 92 -0.93 -0.66 -15.88
CA LEU A 92 -0.82 0.62 -15.18
C LEU A 92 0.25 1.51 -15.83
N LYS A 93 1.42 0.96 -16.19
CA LYS A 93 2.45 1.71 -16.91
C LYS A 93 1.95 2.28 -18.25
N THR A 94 1.18 1.50 -19.00
CA THR A 94 0.57 1.96 -20.26
C THR A 94 -0.42 3.10 -20.00
N TYR A 95 -1.23 3.01 -18.95
CA TYR A 95 -2.14 4.08 -18.58
C TYR A 95 -1.41 5.39 -18.25
N LEU A 96 -0.32 5.30 -17.48
CA LEU A 96 0.51 6.47 -17.17
C LEU A 96 1.12 7.11 -18.42
N VAL A 97 1.60 6.29 -19.37
CA VAL A 97 2.16 6.80 -20.64
C VAL A 97 1.09 7.51 -21.47
N LEU A 98 -0.09 6.92 -21.61
CA LEU A 98 -1.17 7.46 -22.43
C LEU A 98 -1.81 8.72 -21.83
N THR A 99 -1.83 8.84 -20.52
CA THR A 99 -2.44 9.97 -19.81
C THR A 99 -1.47 11.08 -19.44
N GLY A 100 -0.16 10.80 -19.50
CA GLY A 100 0.89 11.74 -19.07
C GLY A 100 1.06 11.86 -17.55
N TYR A 101 0.36 11.04 -16.75
CA TYR A 101 0.59 11.00 -15.30
C TYR A 101 1.93 10.37 -14.97
N SER A 102 2.63 10.92 -13.98
CA SER A 102 3.97 10.46 -13.61
C SER A 102 3.97 9.30 -12.61
N LEU A 103 2.89 9.13 -11.85
CA LEU A 103 2.84 8.18 -10.74
C LEU A 103 1.54 7.38 -10.73
N GLY A 104 1.69 6.07 -10.57
CA GLY A 104 0.59 5.16 -10.30
C GLY A 104 0.89 4.21 -9.14
N LEU A 105 -0.15 3.81 -8.44
CA LEU A 105 -0.14 2.78 -7.42
C LEU A 105 -1.01 1.61 -7.85
N LEU A 106 -0.47 0.41 -7.78
CA LEU A 106 -1.21 -0.83 -7.92
C LEU A 106 -1.44 -1.40 -6.53
N LEU A 107 -2.70 -1.51 -6.11
CA LEU A 107 -3.11 -1.96 -4.79
C LEU A 107 -3.87 -3.28 -4.90
N ASN A 108 -3.28 -4.37 -4.41
CA ASN A 108 -3.92 -5.68 -4.40
C ASN A 108 -4.36 -6.05 -2.97
N PHE A 109 -5.63 -5.88 -2.70
CA PHE A 109 -6.24 -6.20 -1.41
C PHE A 109 -6.44 -7.70 -1.16
N GLY A 110 -6.31 -8.56 -2.18
CA GLY A 110 -6.42 -10.02 -2.03
C GLY A 110 -5.17 -10.69 -1.45
N MET A 111 -4.06 -9.95 -1.28
CA MET A 111 -2.84 -10.48 -0.67
C MET A 111 -3.03 -10.70 0.83
N ALA A 112 -2.34 -11.70 1.40
CA ALA A 112 -2.36 -11.96 2.84
C ALA A 112 -1.88 -10.76 3.68
N TYR A 113 -0.88 -10.05 3.17
CA TYR A 113 -0.37 -8.82 3.79
C TYR A 113 -0.41 -7.68 2.78
N MET A 114 -1.05 -6.57 3.14
CA MET A 114 -1.18 -5.42 2.23
C MET A 114 0.17 -4.86 1.76
N LYS A 115 1.20 -4.89 2.59
CA LYS A 115 2.56 -4.47 2.22
C LYS A 115 3.10 -5.17 0.96
N ASP A 116 2.72 -6.44 0.77
CA ASP A 116 3.11 -7.23 -0.41
C ASP A 116 2.18 -6.95 -1.60
N GLY A 117 1.00 -6.37 -1.33
CA GLY A 117 -0.01 -5.97 -2.29
C GLY A 117 0.16 -4.55 -2.84
N ILE A 118 1.25 -3.84 -2.53
CA ILE A 118 1.47 -2.47 -2.99
C ILE A 118 2.63 -2.44 -3.98
N LYS A 119 2.37 -1.90 -5.18
CA LYS A 119 3.41 -1.61 -6.17
C LYS A 119 3.30 -0.19 -6.67
N ARG A 120 4.42 0.53 -6.64
CA ARG A 120 4.56 1.85 -7.23
C ARG A 120 5.06 1.71 -8.66
N VAL A 121 4.39 2.39 -9.58
CA VAL A 121 4.75 2.46 -11.00
C VAL A 121 4.99 3.92 -11.37
N VAL A 122 6.12 4.22 -11.99
CA VAL A 122 6.47 5.60 -12.36
C VAL A 122 6.61 5.72 -13.88
N ASN A 123 6.28 6.92 -14.40
CA ASN A 123 6.44 7.31 -15.77
C ASN A 123 7.26 8.62 -15.81
N GLY A 124 8.55 8.53 -16.18
CA GLY A 124 9.49 9.64 -16.10
C GLY A 124 10.24 9.70 -14.76
N GLU A 125 10.93 10.81 -14.51
CA GLU A 125 11.60 11.07 -13.25
C GLU A 125 10.57 11.53 -12.20
N VAL A 126 10.41 10.74 -11.16
CA VAL A 126 9.70 11.16 -9.94
C VAL A 126 10.75 11.31 -8.84
N PRO A 127 10.89 12.48 -8.21
CA PRO A 127 11.84 12.65 -7.14
C PRO A 127 11.58 11.67 -6.00
N ASP A 128 12.64 10.98 -5.62
CA ASP A 128 12.88 10.19 -4.42
C ASP A 128 11.96 9.04 -4.03
N LEU A 129 12.47 7.83 -4.30
CA LEU A 129 11.93 6.53 -3.87
C LEU A 129 12.17 6.23 -2.37
N HIS A 130 13.00 7.01 -1.67
CA HIS A 130 13.39 6.72 -0.29
C HIS A 130 12.32 7.09 0.75
N ALA A 131 11.46 8.05 0.48
CA ALA A 131 10.44 8.51 1.43
C ALA A 131 9.36 7.45 1.74
N LEU A 132 9.03 6.57 0.79
CA LEU A 132 8.01 5.52 1.01
C LEU A 132 8.50 4.34 1.87
N ARG A 133 9.81 4.10 1.93
CA ARG A 133 10.36 3.06 2.80
C ARG A 133 10.42 3.47 4.27
N ALA A 134 10.47 4.76 4.55
CA ALA A 134 10.50 5.29 5.91
C ALA A 134 9.14 5.29 6.61
N SER A 135 8.03 5.32 5.85
CA SER A 135 6.68 5.31 6.42
C SER A 135 6.15 3.91 6.78
N VAL A 136 6.84 2.86 6.36
CA VAL A 136 6.57 1.50 6.82
C VAL A 136 7.50 1.20 7.99
N ALA A 137 7.25 1.85 9.14
CA ALA A 137 7.88 1.44 10.39
C ALA A 137 7.50 -0.01 10.69
N PRO A 138 8.46 -0.90 11.03
CA PRO A 138 8.10 -2.23 11.49
C PRO A 138 7.22 -2.08 12.74
N CYS A 139 6.09 -2.77 12.78
CA CYS A 139 5.37 -2.97 14.02
C CYS A 139 6.34 -3.67 14.97
N GLU A 140 6.87 -2.95 15.93
CA GLU A 140 7.59 -3.53 17.06
C GLU A 140 6.63 -4.48 17.75
N ASN A 141 6.98 -5.75 17.69
CA ASN A 141 6.32 -6.82 18.39
C ASN A 141 6.72 -6.62 19.86
N GLU A 142 5.88 -5.93 20.64
CA GLU A 142 6.00 -5.89 22.08
C GLU A 142 5.83 -7.32 22.61
N ARG A 143 6.94 -8.04 22.67
CA ARG A 143 7.04 -9.15 23.60
C ARG A 143 7.20 -8.54 24.98
N ALA A 144 6.13 -8.54 25.72
CA ALA A 144 6.15 -8.35 27.16
C ALA A 144 7.22 -9.25 27.77
N GLY A 145 8.28 -8.62 28.25
CA GLY A 145 9.29 -9.28 29.05
C GLY A 145 8.76 -9.40 30.48
N GLU A 146 8.49 -10.59 30.93
CA GLU A 146 8.40 -10.85 32.34
C GLU A 146 9.79 -11.02 32.94
N GLY A 147 10.14 -10.12 33.79
CA GLY A 147 10.42 -10.28 35.16
C GLY A 147 11.75 -10.93 35.52
N ALA A 148 12.74 -10.09 35.62
CA ALA A 148 13.99 -10.37 36.30
C ALA A 148 13.74 -10.67 37.78
N GLY A 149 14.12 -11.83 38.21
CA GLY A 149 14.36 -12.13 39.59
C GLY A 149 15.86 -12.16 39.85
N CYS A 150 16.41 -11.04 40.30
CA CYS A 150 17.75 -10.98 40.87
C CYS A 150 17.67 -11.26 42.36
N SER A 151 18.39 -12.25 42.86
CA SER A 151 18.81 -12.25 44.26
C SER A 151 20.11 -12.96 44.45
N HIS A 152 20.99 -12.22 45.01
CA HIS A 152 22.31 -12.53 45.55
C HIS A 152 22.23 -13.41 46.82
N GLY A 153 23.36 -14.05 47.10
CA GLY A 153 23.75 -14.55 48.41
C GLY A 153 24.03 -16.04 48.34
N GLY A 154 25.20 -16.51 48.41
CA GLY A 154 26.26 -16.21 49.37
C GLY A 154 26.37 -17.34 50.36
N THR A 155 27.61 -17.90 50.38
CA THR A 155 28.27 -18.63 51.51
C THR A 155 27.76 -20.03 51.88
N GLU A 156 28.60 -21.01 51.59
CA GLU A 156 29.64 -21.59 52.44
C GLU A 156 29.17 -22.66 53.46
N THR A 157 29.89 -23.74 53.44
CA THR A 157 30.38 -24.63 54.49
C THR A 157 29.67 -25.95 54.80
N ARG A 158 30.44 -26.96 54.54
CA ARG A 158 30.89 -28.06 55.40
C ARG A 158 30.02 -29.26 55.75
N ARG A 159 30.64 -30.38 55.40
CA ARG A 159 30.92 -31.59 56.22
C ARG A 159 29.78 -32.53 56.59
N GLY A 160 30.04 -33.75 56.23
CA GLY A 160 30.16 -34.88 57.20
C GLY A 160 29.14 -35.94 56.93
N GLY A 161 29.50 -37.09 56.48
CA GLY A 161 29.86 -38.20 57.26
C GLY A 161 28.80 -39.30 57.22
N ALA A 162 29.26 -40.40 56.71
CA ALA A 162 29.08 -41.75 57.18
C ALA A 162 27.68 -42.34 57.44
N LYS A 163 27.28 -43.24 56.76
CA LYS A 163 27.26 -44.71 56.94
C LYS A 163 26.57 -45.36 55.76
#